data_9dcdc73a39d82dc127ba4dc542641790
#
_entry.id   9dcdc73a39d82dc127ba4dc542641790
#
_cell.length_a   1.000
_cell.length_b   1.000
_cell.length_c   1.000
_cell.angle_alpha   90.00
_cell.angle_beta   90.00
_cell.angle_gamma   90.00
#
_symmetry.space_group_name_H-M   'P 1'
#
loop_
_entity.id
_entity.type
_entity.pdbx_description
1 polymer ?
#
loop_
_entity_poly.entity_id
_entity_poly.type
_entity_poly.pdbx_seq_one_letter_code
_entity_poly.pdbx_strand_id
1 'polypeptide(L)'
;KNDFSLVELRNKVEKAISKNDCVFIRIIGGLLLPLEGYYSILDFICEYRKKSEIVIVAKNKKGLLNQVLLTVDLLKKSDLNIGKIIYKNGNDEKEHEEVLEEIKDITHLEYEFIN
;
A
#
# COMPACT_ATOMS: atom_id res chain seq x y z
N LYS A 1 14.36 8.22 14.41
CA LYS A 1 14.35 9.48 13.74
C LYS A 1 15.06 9.43 12.39
N ASN A 2 14.45 9.92 11.40
CA ASN A 2 15.07 9.82 10.11
C ASN A 2 15.53 11.20 9.61
N ASP A 3 16.48 11.17 8.72
CA ASP A 3 17.06 12.38 8.14
C ASP A 3 16.48 12.62 6.75
N PHE A 4 15.27 12.17 6.56
CA PHE A 4 14.59 12.22 5.30
C PHE A 4 14.24 13.64 4.92
N SER A 5 14.58 13.99 3.70
CA SER A 5 14.12 15.24 3.13
C SER A 5 13.05 14.93 2.10
N LEU A 6 11.89 15.53 2.28
CA LEU A 6 10.78 15.32 1.35
C LEU A 6 11.14 15.82 -0.04
N VAL A 7 11.89 16.92 -0.11
CA VAL A 7 12.34 17.45 -1.39
C VAL A 7 13.25 16.46 -2.10
N GLU A 8 14.18 15.86 -1.37
CA GLU A 8 15.08 14.88 -1.95
C GLU A 8 14.33 13.65 -2.43
N LEU A 9 13.34 13.21 -1.65
CA LEU A 9 12.55 12.07 -2.04
C LEU A 9 11.77 12.35 -3.32
N ARG A 10 11.13 13.52 -3.42
CA ARG A 10 10.42 13.89 -4.63
C ARG A 10 11.34 13.94 -5.82
N ASN A 11 12.53 14.51 -5.64
CA ASN A 11 13.48 14.60 -6.73
C ASN A 11 13.89 13.22 -7.23
N LYS A 12 14.11 12.28 -6.31
CA LYS A 12 14.47 10.92 -6.71
C LYS A 12 13.35 10.25 -7.48
N VAL A 13 12.13 10.40 -7.01
CA VAL A 13 10.97 9.77 -7.67
C VAL A 13 10.76 10.39 -9.05
N GLU A 14 10.79 11.71 -9.15
CA GLU A 14 10.60 12.39 -10.44
C GLU A 14 11.68 12.02 -11.43
N LYS A 15 12.91 11.90 -10.96
CA LYS A 15 14.00 11.49 -11.82
C LYS A 15 13.81 10.08 -12.33
N ALA A 16 13.37 9.17 -11.47
CA ALA A 16 13.10 7.80 -11.88
C ALA A 16 11.98 7.75 -12.92
N ILE A 17 10.90 8.50 -12.68
CA ILE A 17 9.77 8.56 -13.61
C ILE A 17 10.19 9.09 -14.96
N SER A 18 11.06 10.09 -14.99
CA SER A 18 11.48 10.70 -16.25
C SER A 18 12.34 9.78 -17.10
N LYS A 19 12.94 8.75 -16.49
CA LYS A 19 13.87 7.87 -17.19
C LYS A 19 13.32 6.49 -17.49
N ASN A 20 12.14 6.17 -16.99
CA ASN A 20 11.59 4.83 -17.08
C ASN A 20 10.13 4.86 -17.45
N ASP A 21 9.69 3.84 -18.17
CA ASP A 21 8.28 3.72 -18.53
C ASP A 21 7.41 3.37 -17.32
N CYS A 22 7.99 2.64 -16.36
CA CYS A 22 7.26 2.20 -15.18
C CYS A 22 8.21 2.21 -13.99
N VAL A 23 7.72 2.71 -12.86
CA VAL A 23 8.53 2.78 -11.64
C VAL A 23 7.73 2.14 -10.51
N PHE A 24 8.36 1.21 -9.80
CA PHE A 24 7.77 0.61 -8.62
C PHE A 24 8.35 1.27 -7.39
N ILE A 25 7.49 1.75 -6.52
CA ILE A 25 7.90 2.35 -5.26
C ILE A 25 7.40 1.45 -4.15
N ARG A 26 8.33 0.87 -3.41
CA ARG A 26 7.98 0.04 -2.27
C ARG A 26 7.97 0.88 -1.02
N ILE A 27 6.86 0.82 -0.31
CA ILE A 27 6.69 1.58 0.92
C ILE A 27 6.69 0.61 2.09
N ILE A 28 7.53 0.87 3.06
CA ILE A 28 7.65 0.06 4.26
C ILE A 28 7.18 0.90 5.42
N GLY A 29 6.27 0.35 6.21
CA GLY A 29 5.70 1.04 7.36
C GLY A 29 4.25 1.41 7.14
N GLY A 30 3.69 2.10 8.10
CA GLY A 30 2.28 2.48 8.05
C GLY A 30 2.05 3.72 7.21
N LEU A 31 0.85 3.80 6.65
CA LEU A 31 0.48 4.92 5.78
C LEU A 31 0.48 6.27 6.49
N LEU A 32 0.22 6.27 7.78
CA LEU A 32 0.14 7.52 8.53
C LEU A 32 1.45 7.91 9.21
N LEU A 33 2.52 7.15 8.97
CA LEU A 33 3.81 7.53 9.53
C LEU A 33 4.28 8.83 8.89
N PRO A 34 4.80 9.75 9.71
CA PRO A 34 5.29 11.01 9.15
C PRO A 34 6.61 10.82 8.42
N LEU A 35 6.72 11.49 7.30
CA LEU A 35 7.97 11.58 6.54
C LEU A 35 8.76 12.80 6.95
N GLU A 36 8.07 13.93 7.07
CA GLU A 36 8.70 15.17 7.45
C GLU A 36 7.63 16.01 8.14
N GLY A 37 7.88 16.41 9.40
CA GLY A 37 6.87 17.10 10.17
C GLY A 37 5.62 16.25 10.30
N TYR A 38 4.49 16.80 9.92
CA TYR A 38 3.21 16.08 9.93
C TYR A 38 2.84 15.51 8.57
N TYR A 39 3.69 15.67 7.58
CA TYR A 39 3.44 15.16 6.23
C TYR A 39 3.70 13.67 6.22
N SER A 40 2.68 12.88 5.97
CA SER A 40 2.75 11.43 6.11
C SER A 40 3.10 10.73 4.79
N ILE A 41 3.36 9.43 4.91
CA ILE A 41 3.54 8.58 3.73
C ILE A 41 2.30 8.68 2.83
N LEU A 42 1.11 8.66 3.43
CA LEU A 42 -0.12 8.77 2.66
C LEU A 42 -0.19 10.08 1.89
N ASP A 43 0.21 11.18 2.54
CA ASP A 43 0.23 12.48 1.87
C ASP A 43 1.14 12.44 0.65
N PHE A 44 2.29 11.80 0.78
CA PHE A 44 3.23 11.68 -0.32
C PHE A 44 2.62 10.85 -1.46
N ILE A 45 2.00 9.73 -1.13
CA ILE A 45 1.37 8.89 -2.15
C ILE A 45 0.29 9.67 -2.90
N CYS A 46 -0.46 10.51 -2.21
CA CYS A 46 -1.52 11.28 -2.82
C CYS A 46 -1.00 12.27 -3.87
N GLU A 47 0.27 12.65 -3.79
CA GLU A 47 0.84 13.52 -4.83
C GLU A 47 0.86 12.84 -6.19
N TYR A 48 0.86 11.52 -6.21
CA TYR A 48 0.94 10.75 -7.46
C TYR A 48 -0.39 10.09 -7.82
N ARG A 49 -1.47 10.55 -7.21
CA ARG A 49 -2.79 9.93 -7.35
C ARG A 49 -3.19 9.65 -8.80
N LYS A 50 -2.93 10.58 -9.68
CA LYS A 50 -3.37 10.46 -11.07
C LYS A 50 -2.47 9.59 -11.94
N LYS A 51 -1.30 9.25 -11.44
CA LYS A 51 -0.29 8.53 -12.21
C LYS A 51 0.03 7.17 -11.64
N SER A 52 -0.65 6.76 -10.57
CA SER A 52 -0.25 5.57 -9.86
C SER A 52 -1.40 4.61 -9.63
N GLU A 53 -1.03 3.38 -9.42
CA GLU A 53 -1.94 2.34 -8.97
C GLU A 53 -1.29 1.70 -7.76
N ILE A 54 -2.08 1.45 -6.73
CA ILE A 54 -1.57 0.88 -5.49
C ILE A 54 -1.85 -0.61 -5.48
N VAL A 55 -0.83 -1.38 -5.13
CA VAL A 55 -0.96 -2.80 -4.88
C VAL A 55 -0.68 -3.00 -3.40
N ILE A 56 -1.63 -3.60 -2.70
CA ILE A 56 -1.48 -3.89 -1.28
C ILE A 56 -0.84 -5.26 -1.15
N VAL A 57 0.27 -5.33 -0.42
CA VAL A 57 0.92 -6.61 -0.13
C VAL A 57 0.75 -6.87 1.35
N ALA A 58 0.07 -7.96 1.69
CA ALA A 58 -0.24 -8.27 3.07
C ALA A 58 0.17 -9.69 3.40
N LYS A 59 0.66 -9.87 4.63
CA LYS A 59 1.02 -11.20 5.11
C LYS A 59 -0.24 -11.89 5.61
N ASN A 60 -0.46 -13.11 5.14
CA ASN A 60 -1.63 -13.88 5.57
C ASN A 60 -1.41 -14.43 6.97
N LYS A 61 -1.99 -13.77 7.94
CA LYS A 61 -1.89 -14.15 9.34
C LYS A 61 -3.14 -13.71 10.08
N LYS A 62 -3.26 -14.12 11.31
CA LYS A 62 -4.39 -13.71 12.16
C LYS A 62 -4.52 -12.19 12.21
N GLY A 63 -5.74 -11.72 12.13
CA GLY A 63 -6.03 -10.29 12.17
C GLY A 63 -6.01 -9.62 10.82
N LEU A 64 -5.76 -10.40 9.77
CA LEU A 64 -5.64 -9.87 8.42
C LEU A 64 -6.88 -9.09 7.98
N LEU A 65 -8.06 -9.60 8.30
CA LEU A 65 -9.31 -8.96 7.88
C LEU A 65 -9.36 -7.50 8.28
N ASN A 66 -9.13 -7.25 9.57
CA ASN A 66 -9.20 -5.89 10.08
C ASN A 66 -8.13 -4.99 9.48
N GLN A 67 -6.90 -5.52 9.37
CA GLN A 67 -5.80 -4.72 8.80
C GLN A 67 -6.05 -4.32 7.36
N VAL A 68 -6.50 -5.27 6.54
CA VAL A 68 -6.72 -4.99 5.13
C VAL A 68 -7.90 -4.04 4.95
N LEU A 69 -8.99 -4.27 5.68
CA LEU A 69 -10.14 -3.39 5.54
C LEU A 69 -9.84 -1.96 5.96
N LEU A 70 -9.06 -1.79 7.04
CA LEU A 70 -8.65 -0.43 7.44
C LEU A 70 -7.80 0.24 6.38
N THR A 71 -6.86 -0.50 5.82
CA THR A 71 -5.97 0.04 4.79
C THR A 71 -6.76 0.42 3.54
N VAL A 72 -7.63 -0.48 3.07
CA VAL A 72 -8.44 -0.22 1.89
C VAL A 72 -9.35 0.99 2.11
N ASP A 73 -9.96 1.06 3.29
CA ASP A 73 -10.85 2.17 3.60
C ASP A 73 -10.12 3.51 3.53
N LEU A 74 -8.93 3.55 4.14
CA LEU A 74 -8.13 4.77 4.15
C LEU A 74 -7.71 5.18 2.74
N LEU A 75 -7.27 4.21 1.94
CA LEU A 75 -6.84 4.50 0.57
C LEU A 75 -8.00 4.98 -0.29
N LYS A 76 -9.16 4.34 -0.15
CA LYS A 76 -10.33 4.74 -0.94
C LYS A 76 -10.83 6.13 -0.54
N LYS A 77 -10.81 6.44 0.75
CA LYS A 77 -11.21 7.77 1.20
C LYS A 77 -10.25 8.85 0.75
N SER A 78 -9.03 8.47 0.45
CA SER A 78 -8.04 9.39 -0.10
C SER A 78 -8.09 9.46 -1.62
N ASP A 79 -9.07 8.80 -2.22
CA ASP A 79 -9.29 8.79 -3.67
C ASP A 79 -8.10 8.22 -4.43
N LEU A 80 -7.54 7.15 -3.89
CA LEU A 80 -6.41 6.45 -4.51
C LEU A 80 -6.90 5.20 -5.20
N ASN A 81 -6.27 4.86 -6.31
CA ASN A 81 -6.63 3.71 -7.11
C ASN A 81 -5.91 2.46 -6.61
N ILE A 82 -6.66 1.45 -6.17
CA ILE A 82 -6.10 0.19 -5.71
C ILE A 82 -6.33 -0.85 -6.80
N GLY A 83 -5.24 -1.45 -7.27
CA GLY A 83 -5.33 -2.44 -8.33
C GLY A 83 -5.71 -3.83 -7.82
N LYS A 84 -5.01 -4.29 -6.79
CA LYS A 84 -5.29 -5.60 -6.23
C LYS A 84 -4.57 -5.78 -4.90
N ILE A 85 -4.85 -6.91 -4.26
CA ILE A 85 -4.19 -7.30 -3.03
C ILE A 85 -3.36 -8.56 -3.31
N ILE A 86 -2.13 -8.57 -2.82
CA ILE A 86 -1.27 -9.75 -2.91
C ILE A 86 -1.02 -10.24 -1.50
N TYR A 87 -1.34 -11.51 -1.25
CA TYR A 87 -1.10 -12.11 0.06
C TYR A 87 0.15 -12.96 0.02
N LYS A 88 0.99 -12.78 1.02
CA LYS A 88 2.16 -13.63 1.23
C LYS A 88 1.88 -14.57 2.38
N ASN A 89 2.22 -15.82 2.21
CA ASN A 89 2.13 -16.76 3.31
C ASN A 89 3.34 -16.57 4.22
N GLY A 90 3.07 -16.65 5.53
CA GLY A 90 4.11 -16.60 6.53
C GLY A 90 4.17 -17.91 7.27
N ASN A 91 4.98 -17.93 8.32
CA ASN A 91 5.08 -19.10 9.18
C ASN A 91 4.08 -19.10 10.31
N ASP A 92 3.35 -18.00 10.47
CA ASP A 92 2.37 -17.85 11.53
C ASP A 92 1.06 -18.51 11.14
N GLU A 93 0.13 -18.54 12.08
CA GLU A 93 -1.23 -18.99 11.76
C GLU A 93 -1.81 -18.16 10.65
N LYS A 94 -2.45 -18.84 9.73
CA LYS A 94 -3.04 -18.18 8.57
C LYS A 94 -4.54 -18.07 8.74
N GLU A 95 -5.11 -17.08 8.09
CA GLU A 95 -6.55 -17.04 7.98
C GLU A 95 -6.99 -18.03 6.90
N HIS A 96 -8.20 -18.52 7.05
CA HIS A 96 -8.78 -19.42 6.07
C HIS A 96 -9.16 -18.67 4.82
N GLU A 97 -9.27 -19.41 3.73
CA GLU A 97 -9.63 -18.83 2.45
C GLU A 97 -10.96 -18.08 2.51
N GLU A 98 -11.86 -18.51 3.38
CA GLU A 98 -13.14 -17.84 3.57
C GLU A 98 -12.96 -16.37 3.97
N VAL A 99 -11.94 -16.06 4.77
CA VAL A 99 -11.66 -14.70 5.17
C VAL A 99 -11.22 -13.88 3.98
N LEU A 100 -10.39 -14.46 3.12
CA LEU A 100 -9.90 -13.78 1.94
C LEU A 100 -11.03 -13.50 0.96
N GLU A 101 -11.96 -14.44 0.82
CA GLU A 101 -13.12 -14.22 -0.01
C GLU A 101 -14.03 -13.15 0.58
N GLU A 102 -14.13 -13.11 1.89
CA GLU A 102 -14.91 -12.08 2.55
C GLU A 102 -14.32 -10.68 2.29
N ILE A 103 -12.98 -10.58 2.34
CA ILE A 103 -12.33 -9.32 2.03
C ILE A 103 -12.62 -8.91 0.59
N LYS A 104 -12.58 -9.86 -0.34
CA LYS A 104 -12.89 -9.59 -1.73
C LYS A 104 -14.32 -9.10 -1.90
N ASP A 105 -15.27 -9.75 -1.22
CA ASP A 105 -16.66 -9.37 -1.31
C ASP A 105 -16.90 -7.96 -0.78
N ILE A 106 -16.24 -7.61 0.32
CA ILE A 106 -16.40 -6.28 0.92
C ILE A 106 -15.72 -5.20 0.10
N THR A 107 -14.51 -5.47 -0.38
CA THR A 107 -13.68 -4.45 -1.03
C THR A 107 -13.85 -4.41 -2.54
N HIS A 108 -14.36 -5.48 -3.13
CA HIS A 108 -14.45 -5.68 -4.59
C HIS A 108 -13.08 -5.68 -5.26
N LEU A 109 -12.03 -6.07 -4.52
CA LEU A 109 -10.67 -6.14 -5.04
C LEU A 109 -10.26 -7.59 -5.25
N GLU A 110 -9.67 -7.85 -6.41
CA GLU A 110 -9.10 -9.17 -6.69
C GLU A 110 -7.85 -9.39 -5.86
N TYR A 111 -7.51 -10.64 -5.65
CA TYR A 111 -6.30 -10.97 -4.90
C TYR A 111 -5.56 -12.14 -5.52
N GLU A 112 -4.27 -12.24 -5.18
CA GLU A 112 -3.42 -13.36 -5.58
C GLU A 112 -2.56 -13.74 -4.38
N PHE A 113 -1.99 -14.94 -4.48
CA PHE A 113 -1.01 -15.41 -3.51
C PHE A 113 0.37 -15.45 -4.12
N ILE A 114 1.37 -15.12 -3.31
CA ILE A 114 2.76 -15.40 -3.62
C ILE A 114 3.39 -16.10 -2.41
N ASN A 115 4.42 -16.88 -2.67
CA ASN A 115 5.12 -17.60 -1.59
C ASN A 115 6.46 -16.97 -1.28
#